data_1fb6e25a1b702a16d394cfb0dd6310d0
#
_entry.id   1fb6e25a1b702a16d394cfb0dd6310d0
#
_cell.length_a   1.000
_cell.length_b   1.000
_cell.length_c   1.000
_cell.angle_alpha   90.00
_cell.angle_beta   90.00
_cell.angle_gamma   90.00
#
_symmetry.space_group_name_H-M   'P 1'
#
loop_
_entity.id
_entity.type
_entity.pdbx_description
1 polymer ?
#
loop_
_entity_poly.entity_id
_entity_poly.type
_entity_poly.pdbx_seq_one_letter_code
_entity_poly.pdbx_strand_id
1 'polypeptide(L)'
;MAKRVFWTSDARLDIRAIDRETALRLLKSLDRFQQTESGDVKQLEGFKPPQYRIRFGDWRLVFRKLGNDEIEILRVSHRREAYR
;
A
#
# COMPACT_ATOMS: atom_id res chain seq x y z
N MET A 1 7.07 -7.86 15.35
CA MET A 1 6.20 -8.85 14.68
C MET A 1 5.68 -8.30 13.37
N ALA A 2 5.51 -9.17 12.38
CA ALA A 2 4.96 -8.76 11.10
C ALA A 2 3.51 -8.30 11.25
N LYS A 3 3.12 -7.26 10.53
CA LYS A 3 1.74 -6.77 10.53
C LYS A 3 0.85 -7.70 9.72
N ARG A 4 -0.40 -7.83 10.14
CA ARG A 4 -1.41 -8.53 9.34
C ARG A 4 -1.93 -7.57 8.27
N VAL A 5 -2.02 -8.06 7.05
CA VAL A 5 -2.43 -7.23 5.91
C VAL A 5 -3.74 -7.72 5.33
N PHE A 6 -4.68 -6.81 5.21
CA PHE A 6 -5.97 -7.06 4.59
C PHE A 6 -6.06 -6.23 3.31
N TRP A 7 -6.74 -6.74 2.32
CA TRP A 7 -6.87 -6.07 1.02
C TRP A 7 -8.34 -5.79 0.74
N THR A 8 -8.65 -4.57 0.34
CA THR A 8 -9.99 -4.23 -0.12
C THR A 8 -10.22 -4.86 -1.50
N SER A 9 -11.47 -4.93 -1.93
CA SER A 9 -11.80 -5.38 -3.28
C SER A 9 -11.12 -4.51 -4.33
N ASP A 10 -11.12 -3.20 -4.13
CA ASP A 10 -10.47 -2.27 -5.06
C ASP A 10 -8.97 -2.52 -5.15
N ALA A 11 -8.30 -2.73 -4.01
CA ALA A 11 -6.88 -3.00 -4.00
C ALA A 11 -6.55 -4.32 -4.69
N ARG A 12 -7.40 -5.34 -4.51
CA ARG A 12 -7.22 -6.64 -5.19
C ARG A 12 -7.33 -6.49 -6.70
N LEU A 13 -8.29 -5.70 -7.17
CA LEU A 13 -8.44 -5.43 -8.59
C LEU A 13 -7.24 -4.67 -9.13
N ASP A 14 -6.75 -3.69 -8.36
CA ASP A 14 -5.59 -2.91 -8.74
C ASP A 14 -4.36 -3.81 -8.95
N ILE A 15 -4.07 -4.69 -7.99
CA ILE A 15 -2.87 -5.53 -8.05
C ILE A 15 -2.96 -6.57 -9.17
N ARG A 16 -4.17 -7.05 -9.48
CA ARG A 16 -4.40 -7.99 -10.58
C ARG A 16 -4.19 -7.35 -11.94
N ALA A 17 -4.42 -6.06 -12.05
CA ALA A 17 -4.25 -5.32 -13.30
C ALA A 17 -2.79 -4.99 -13.61
N ILE A 18 -1.89 -5.18 -12.63
CA ILE A 18 -0.47 -4.90 -12.80
C ILE A 18 0.23 -6.14 -13.34
N ASP A 19 1.26 -5.96 -14.18
CA ASP A 19 2.02 -7.10 -14.66
C ASP A 19 2.64 -7.87 -13.50
N ARG A 20 2.80 -9.18 -13.70
CA ARG A 20 3.20 -10.10 -12.64
C ARG A 20 4.52 -9.70 -11.97
N GLU A 21 5.51 -9.31 -12.77
CA GLU A 21 6.83 -8.95 -12.24
C GLU A 21 6.74 -7.74 -11.31
N THR A 22 6.04 -6.69 -11.75
CA THR A 22 5.84 -5.48 -10.95
C THR A 22 5.05 -5.80 -9.70
N ALA A 23 3.97 -6.57 -9.82
CA ALA A 23 3.17 -6.97 -8.67
C ALA A 23 4.01 -7.71 -7.63
N LEU A 24 4.88 -8.61 -8.05
CA LEU A 24 5.76 -9.33 -7.12
C LEU A 24 6.73 -8.40 -6.41
N ARG A 25 7.26 -7.40 -7.11
CA ARG A 25 8.13 -6.39 -6.50
C ARG A 25 7.40 -5.59 -5.44
N LEU A 26 6.17 -5.20 -5.75
CA LEU A 26 5.34 -4.46 -4.79
C LEU A 26 5.06 -5.29 -3.54
N LEU A 27 4.72 -6.56 -3.72
CA LEU A 27 4.44 -7.45 -2.60
C LEU A 27 5.68 -7.67 -1.73
N LYS A 28 6.86 -7.82 -2.35
CA LYS A 28 8.12 -7.95 -1.60
C LYS A 28 8.43 -6.68 -0.81
N SER A 29 8.20 -5.52 -1.41
CA SER A 29 8.44 -4.24 -0.74
C SER A 29 7.48 -4.05 0.44
N LEU A 30 6.23 -4.45 0.25
CA LEU A 30 5.24 -4.42 1.33
C LEU A 30 5.64 -5.35 2.47
N ASP A 31 6.11 -6.54 2.15
CA ASP A 31 6.57 -7.50 3.15
C ASP A 31 7.74 -6.94 3.97
N ARG A 32 8.68 -6.29 3.30
CA ARG A 32 9.80 -5.63 3.98
C ARG A 32 9.30 -4.53 4.91
N PHE A 33 8.34 -3.72 4.44
CA PHE A 33 7.76 -2.67 5.26
C PHE A 33 7.09 -3.25 6.52
N GLN A 34 6.37 -4.36 6.38
CA GLN A 34 5.73 -5.02 7.52
C GLN A 34 6.74 -5.45 8.58
N GLN A 35 7.90 -5.91 8.15
CA GLN A 35 8.92 -6.43 9.06
C GLN A 35 9.75 -5.32 9.70
N THR A 36 10.11 -4.29 8.94
CA THR A 36 11.06 -3.26 9.37
C THR A 36 10.43 -1.90 9.61
N GLU A 37 9.21 -1.69 9.13
CA GLU A 37 8.53 -0.40 9.10
C GLU A 37 9.33 0.69 8.36
N SER A 38 10.32 0.28 7.57
CA SER A 38 11.08 1.23 6.77
C SER A 38 10.49 1.39 5.39
N GLY A 39 10.60 2.59 4.83
CA GLY A 39 10.09 2.90 3.51
C GLY A 39 9.67 4.36 3.43
N ASP A 40 9.30 4.79 2.23
CA ASP A 40 8.83 6.15 1.99
C ASP A 40 7.33 6.24 2.31
N VAL A 41 7.03 6.41 3.60
CA VAL A 41 5.66 6.45 4.12
C VAL A 41 5.30 7.87 4.52
N LYS A 42 4.12 8.31 4.10
CA LYS A 42 3.63 9.65 4.44
C LYS A 42 2.13 9.58 4.76
N GLN A 43 1.72 10.30 5.81
CA GLN A 43 0.30 10.43 6.14
C GLN A 43 -0.35 11.37 5.14
N LEU A 44 -1.52 10.97 4.63
CA LEU A 44 -2.32 11.79 3.73
C LEU A 44 -3.24 12.69 4.55
N GLU A 45 -3.32 13.96 4.17
CA GLU A 45 -4.16 14.91 4.88
C GLU A 45 -5.63 14.78 4.46
N GLY A 46 -6.53 15.15 5.37
CA GLY A 46 -7.96 15.25 5.07
C GLY A 46 -8.74 13.96 5.19
N PHE A 47 -8.16 12.89 5.73
CA PHE A 47 -8.86 11.62 5.89
C PHE A 47 -9.08 11.27 7.37
N LYS A 48 -10.29 10.80 7.67
CA LYS A 48 -10.65 10.27 8.99
C LYS A 48 -11.42 8.97 8.79
N PRO A 49 -10.90 7.80 9.23
CA PRO A 49 -9.60 7.64 9.91
C PRO A 49 -8.41 7.98 9.01
N PRO A 50 -7.24 8.21 9.60
CA PRO A 50 -6.06 8.59 8.81
C PRO A 50 -5.68 7.54 7.78
N GLN A 51 -5.27 8.01 6.62
CA GLN A 51 -4.73 7.18 5.56
C GLN A 51 -3.27 7.52 5.33
N TYR A 52 -2.53 6.54 4.85
CA TYR A 52 -1.10 6.65 4.59
C TYR A 52 -0.80 6.15 3.20
N ARG A 53 0.24 6.70 2.60
CA ARG A 53 0.77 6.15 1.35
C ARG A 53 2.17 5.62 1.58
N ILE A 54 2.50 4.54 0.88
CA ILE A 54 3.88 4.08 0.78
C ILE A 54 4.24 4.07 -0.71
N ARG A 55 5.42 4.58 -1.04
CA ARG A 55 5.88 4.70 -2.42
C ARG A 55 6.92 3.64 -2.71
N PHE A 56 6.73 2.92 -3.82
CA PHE A 56 7.66 1.93 -4.32
C PHE A 56 7.96 2.27 -5.79
N GLY A 57 9.07 2.98 -6.04
CA GLY A 57 9.38 3.43 -7.40
C GLY A 57 8.28 4.35 -7.90
N ASP A 58 7.67 4.00 -9.05
CA ASP A 58 6.59 4.78 -9.64
C ASP A 58 5.21 4.35 -9.14
N TRP A 59 5.16 3.44 -8.19
CA TRP A 59 3.92 2.93 -7.66
C TRP A 59 3.63 3.50 -6.28
N ARG A 60 2.35 3.61 -5.98
CA ARG A 60 1.86 4.12 -4.70
C ARG A 60 0.83 3.17 -4.14
N LEU A 61 0.97 2.85 -2.87
CA LEU A 61 0.06 1.99 -2.16
C LEU A 61 -0.53 2.80 -1.01
N VAL A 62 -1.87 2.89 -0.97
CA VAL A 62 -2.57 3.63 0.09
C VAL A 62 -3.14 2.62 1.07
N PHE A 63 -2.92 2.85 2.35
CA PHE A 63 -3.39 1.96 3.40
C PHE A 63 -3.87 2.75 4.61
N ARG A 64 -4.59 2.06 5.48
CA ARG A 64 -4.96 2.60 6.79
C ARG A 64 -4.61 1.56 7.86
N LYS A 65 -4.45 2.02 9.09
CA LYS A 65 -4.15 1.14 10.22
C LYS A 65 -5.47 0.72 10.86
N LEU A 66 -5.66 -0.60 11.05
CA LEU A 66 -6.86 -1.14 11.70
C LEU A 66 -6.62 -1.35 13.20
N GLY A 67 -5.34 -1.52 13.58
CA GLY A 67 -4.94 -1.72 14.95
C GLY A 67 -3.42 -1.69 15.01
N ASN A 68 -2.84 -2.13 16.13
CA ASN A 68 -1.38 -2.04 16.31
C ASN A 68 -0.60 -2.85 15.28
N ASP A 69 -1.11 -4.04 14.92
CA ASP A 69 -0.41 -4.95 14.02
C ASP A 69 -1.20 -5.27 12.77
N GLU A 70 -2.20 -4.43 12.43
CA GLU A 70 -3.07 -4.68 11.29
C GLU A 70 -3.15 -3.47 10.39
N ILE A 71 -3.02 -3.69 9.08
CA ILE A 71 -3.22 -2.65 8.08
C ILE A 71 -4.15 -3.16 6.98
N GLU A 72 -4.86 -2.23 6.37
CA GLU A 72 -5.74 -2.52 5.25
C GLU A 72 -5.28 -1.74 4.04
N ILE A 73 -4.99 -2.46 2.95
CA ILE A 73 -4.59 -1.84 1.69
C ILE A 73 -5.84 -1.38 0.97
N LEU A 74 -5.94 -0.08 0.72
CA LEU A 74 -7.12 0.54 0.12
C LEU A 74 -7.01 0.63 -1.40
N ARG A 75 -5.86 1.02 -1.92
CA ARG A 75 -5.63 1.17 -3.35
C ARG A 75 -4.16 0.96 -3.69
N VAL A 76 -3.92 0.50 -4.90
CA VAL A 76 -2.58 0.48 -5.50
C VAL A 76 -2.68 1.23 -6.82
N SER A 77 -1.82 2.22 -7.06
CA SER A 77 -1.90 3.01 -8.27
C SER A 77 -0.51 3.37 -8.77
N HIS A 78 -0.43 3.58 -10.07
CA HIS A 78 0.78 4.10 -10.69
C HIS A 78 0.83 5.62 -10.51
N ARG A 79 2.02 6.17 -10.44
CA ARG A 79 2.25 7.60 -10.30
C ARG A 79 1.38 8.44 -11.23
N ARG A 80 1.24 8.02 -12.51
CA ARG A 80 0.45 8.76 -13.49
C ARG A 80 -1.03 8.80 -13.16
N GLU A 81 -1.56 7.73 -12.60
CA GLU A 81 -2.97 7.64 -12.25
C GLU A 81 -3.31 8.48 -11.02
N ALA A 82 -2.35 8.64 -10.12
CA ALA A 82 -2.56 9.37 -8.87
C ALA A 82 -2.78 10.87 -9.06
N TYR A 83 -2.44 11.40 -10.23
CA TYR A 83 -2.56 12.84 -10.52
C TYR A 83 -3.67 13.17 -11.52
N ARG A 84 -4.56 12.24 -11.75
CA ARG A 84 -5.73 12.50 -12.60
C ARG A 84 -6.85 13.12 -11.80
#